data_7ee7a8f317459f8ae9dfae079bc9e2b0
#
_entry.id   7ee7a8f317459f8ae9dfae079bc9e2b0
#
_cell.length_a   1.000
_cell.length_b   1.000
_cell.length_c   1.000
_cell.angle_alpha   90.00
_cell.angle_beta   90.00
_cell.angle_gamma   90.00
#
_symmetry.space_group_name_H-M   'P 1'
#
loop_
_entity.id
_entity.type
_entity.pdbx_description
1 polymer ?
#
loop_
_entity_poly.entity_id
_entity_poly.type
_entity_poly.pdbx_seq_one_letter_code
_entity_poly.pdbx_strand_id
1 'polypeptide(L)'
;MEIEALVRKQRDWFALGKTRGISFRIGALQTLKKEILGSRAEIEAALAADLGKSAFETYMCEIGMVLSELHFMIRHVRSFAKDGRVPTPLAQFHAKSFTSAEPHGVVLVMAPWNYPFMLALEPVIGAIAAGNCVVVKPSAYAPATSAVIAGLLRRCFSPHFVAAVEGGRAENTKLLEQKFDFIFFTGSKAVGQLVMEKAAHNLTPVCLELGGKSPCIVDETANLYLAARRIVFGKYLNLGQTCVAPDYLFVQESVKEPLLREIERCIYRQFGADPLKNPDYGKMINEKHFQRVCRLMESGAIRIGGAVDTEHLRIAPTVLTDIRPSDPVMQEEIFGPLLPVLTFRDISEVITYVNGHDKPLALYLFTRSRATGRKVLGACSFGGGCINDTIIHLATSRMPFGGVGASGMGGYHGKASFDLFSHRRSIVKKYNWIDLPIRYQPYTSWKRTLLELFLR
;
A
#
# COMPACT_ATOMS: atom_id res chain seq x y z
N MET A 1 7.68 -4.68 -27.82
CA MET A 1 8.52 -5.86 -27.47
C MET A 1 7.58 -6.93 -26.92
N GLU A 2 7.69 -8.16 -27.36
CA GLU A 2 6.92 -9.29 -26.79
C GLU A 2 7.24 -9.42 -25.30
N ILE A 3 6.22 -9.67 -24.47
CA ILE A 3 6.35 -9.73 -22.99
C ILE A 3 7.33 -10.83 -22.59
N GLU A 4 7.24 -12.01 -23.19
CA GLU A 4 8.15 -13.13 -22.93
C GLU A 4 9.61 -12.76 -23.21
N ALA A 5 9.86 -12.13 -24.37
CA ALA A 5 11.21 -11.69 -24.75
C ALA A 5 11.75 -10.61 -23.80
N LEU A 6 10.88 -9.73 -23.27
CA LEU A 6 11.25 -8.74 -22.27
C LEU A 6 11.70 -9.41 -20.96
N VAL A 7 10.88 -10.32 -20.42
CA VAL A 7 11.19 -11.02 -19.16
C VAL A 7 12.48 -11.84 -19.29
N ARG A 8 12.68 -12.53 -20.42
CA ARG A 8 13.92 -13.27 -20.70
C ARG A 8 15.13 -12.35 -20.71
N LYS A 9 15.07 -11.21 -21.39
CA LYS A 9 16.16 -10.23 -21.43
C LYS A 9 16.48 -9.65 -20.06
N GLN A 10 15.48 -9.44 -19.20
CA GLN A 10 15.71 -9.01 -17.82
C GLN A 10 16.38 -10.10 -16.99
N ARG A 11 16.04 -11.38 -17.18
CA ARG A 11 16.74 -12.51 -16.54
C ARG A 11 18.20 -12.59 -16.92
N ASP A 12 18.47 -12.48 -18.23
CA ASP A 12 19.84 -12.50 -18.74
C ASP A 12 20.66 -11.33 -18.16
N TRP A 13 20.07 -10.14 -18.11
CA TRP A 13 20.71 -8.97 -17.51
C TRP A 13 20.96 -9.13 -16.02
N PHE A 14 19.99 -9.65 -15.28
CA PHE A 14 20.12 -9.91 -13.84
C PHE A 14 21.23 -10.94 -13.57
N ALA A 15 21.33 -11.99 -14.37
CA ALA A 15 22.36 -13.02 -14.27
C ALA A 15 23.79 -12.47 -14.42
N LEU A 16 23.98 -11.35 -15.16
CA LEU A 16 25.26 -10.65 -15.24
C LEU A 16 25.69 -9.99 -13.91
N GLY A 17 24.83 -9.96 -12.89
CA GLY A 17 25.13 -9.41 -11.56
C GLY A 17 25.28 -7.88 -11.50
N LYS A 18 24.99 -7.16 -12.56
CA LYS A 18 25.17 -5.69 -12.64
C LYS A 18 24.34 -4.92 -11.62
N THR A 19 23.16 -5.43 -11.24
CA THR A 19 22.26 -4.81 -10.25
C THR A 19 22.72 -5.00 -8.81
N ARG A 20 23.69 -5.88 -8.56
CA ARG A 20 24.17 -6.21 -7.18
C ARG A 20 24.99 -5.07 -6.55
N GLY A 21 25.62 -4.24 -7.37
CA GLY A 21 26.44 -3.12 -6.88
C GLY A 21 25.59 -2.03 -6.22
N ILE A 22 25.93 -1.66 -4.98
CA ILE A 22 25.17 -0.61 -4.24
C ILE A 22 25.27 0.75 -4.93
N SER A 23 26.43 1.09 -5.50
CA SER A 23 26.58 2.33 -6.27
C SER A 23 25.71 2.37 -7.51
N PHE A 24 25.50 1.24 -8.20
CA PHE A 24 24.57 1.13 -9.32
C PHE A 24 23.13 1.41 -8.87
N ARG A 25 22.69 0.79 -7.77
CA ARG A 25 21.33 0.98 -7.22
C ARG A 25 21.09 2.44 -6.82
N ILE A 26 22.06 3.07 -6.12
CA ILE A 26 21.97 4.49 -5.72
C ILE A 26 21.91 5.38 -6.97
N GLY A 27 22.76 5.13 -7.97
CA GLY A 27 22.77 5.89 -9.23
C GLY A 27 21.43 5.77 -9.98
N ALA A 28 20.85 4.57 -10.03
CA ALA A 28 19.54 4.34 -10.64
C ALA A 28 18.43 5.14 -9.90
N LEU A 29 18.38 5.11 -8.57
CA LEU A 29 17.42 5.89 -7.77
C LEU A 29 17.61 7.40 -7.94
N GLN A 30 18.85 7.88 -8.05
CA GLN A 30 19.17 9.28 -8.32
C GLN A 30 18.72 9.72 -9.72
N THR A 31 18.91 8.87 -10.73
CA THR A 31 18.44 9.10 -12.10
C THR A 31 16.93 9.24 -12.13
N LEU A 32 16.20 8.30 -11.48
CA LEU A 32 14.75 8.35 -11.37
C LEU A 32 14.28 9.63 -10.68
N LYS A 33 14.92 10.00 -9.56
CA LYS A 33 14.60 11.24 -8.83
C LYS A 33 14.75 12.49 -9.70
N LYS A 34 15.86 12.59 -10.45
CA LYS A 34 16.14 13.71 -11.33
C LYS A 34 15.08 13.84 -12.43
N GLU A 35 14.73 12.70 -13.04
CA GLU A 35 13.73 12.66 -14.10
C GLU A 35 12.34 13.04 -13.61
N ILE A 36 11.90 12.56 -12.44
CA ILE A 36 10.61 12.95 -11.83
C ILE A 36 10.56 14.46 -11.60
N LEU A 37 11.63 15.06 -11.06
CA LEU A 37 11.70 16.50 -10.83
C LEU A 37 11.61 17.29 -12.15
N GLY A 38 12.23 16.81 -13.23
CA GLY A 38 12.19 17.42 -14.55
C GLY A 38 10.86 17.25 -15.28
N SER A 39 10.09 16.20 -14.96
CA SER A 39 8.82 15.84 -15.61
C SER A 39 7.59 16.30 -14.83
N ARG A 40 7.75 17.16 -13.82
CA ARG A 40 6.65 17.53 -12.90
C ARG A 40 5.39 18.00 -13.61
N ALA A 41 5.51 18.90 -14.57
CA ALA A 41 4.36 19.44 -15.31
C ALA A 41 3.65 18.36 -16.16
N GLU A 42 4.42 17.42 -16.75
CA GLU A 42 3.90 16.28 -17.51
C GLU A 42 3.08 15.35 -16.60
N ILE A 43 3.57 15.08 -15.38
CA ILE A 43 2.89 14.23 -14.39
C ILE A 43 1.61 14.91 -13.88
N GLU A 44 1.67 16.22 -13.55
CA GLU A 44 0.51 17.00 -13.10
C GLU A 44 -0.59 17.03 -14.16
N ALA A 45 -0.24 17.24 -15.42
CA ALA A 45 -1.19 17.26 -16.54
C ALA A 45 -1.86 15.87 -16.74
N ALA A 46 -1.10 14.78 -16.63
CA ALA A 46 -1.63 13.42 -16.78
C ALA A 46 -2.61 13.06 -15.66
N LEU A 47 -2.30 13.38 -14.41
CA LEU A 47 -3.18 13.13 -13.26
C LEU A 47 -4.44 14.01 -13.28
N ALA A 48 -4.33 15.23 -13.79
CA ALA A 48 -5.49 16.08 -14.05
C ALA A 48 -6.39 15.49 -15.14
N ALA A 49 -5.82 14.96 -16.22
CA ALA A 49 -6.58 14.32 -17.31
C ALA A 49 -7.32 13.05 -16.83
N ASP A 50 -6.64 12.16 -16.09
CA ASP A 50 -7.21 10.89 -15.66
C ASP A 50 -8.22 11.04 -14.50
N LEU A 51 -7.85 11.79 -13.45
CA LEU A 51 -8.58 11.85 -12.18
C LEU A 51 -9.10 13.25 -11.82
N GLY A 52 -8.79 14.28 -12.62
CA GLY A 52 -9.13 15.66 -12.28
C GLY A 52 -8.38 16.19 -11.07
N LYS A 53 -7.26 15.57 -10.67
CA LYS A 53 -6.47 16.03 -9.52
C LYS A 53 -5.86 17.39 -9.77
N SER A 54 -5.98 18.30 -8.78
CA SER A 54 -5.27 19.56 -8.81
C SER A 54 -3.75 19.37 -8.68
N ALA A 55 -2.97 20.37 -9.11
CA ALA A 55 -1.51 20.33 -8.97
C ALA A 55 -1.08 20.19 -7.49
N PHE A 56 -1.86 20.76 -6.55
CA PHE A 56 -1.60 20.64 -5.11
C PHE A 56 -1.80 19.20 -4.62
N GLU A 57 -2.95 18.59 -4.93
CA GLU A 57 -3.24 17.21 -4.53
C GLU A 57 -2.27 16.23 -5.21
N THR A 58 -1.97 16.44 -6.50
CA THR A 58 -0.97 15.67 -7.24
C THR A 58 0.39 15.71 -6.56
N TYR A 59 0.86 16.88 -6.14
CA TYR A 59 2.15 16.96 -5.44
C TYR A 59 2.08 16.30 -4.06
N MET A 60 1.05 16.59 -3.28
CA MET A 60 0.89 16.09 -1.91
C MET A 60 0.80 14.56 -1.85
N CYS A 61 0.04 13.93 -2.75
CA CYS A 61 -0.33 12.52 -2.64
C CYS A 61 0.40 11.60 -3.63
N GLU A 62 1.07 12.15 -4.65
CA GLU A 62 1.72 11.35 -5.68
C GLU A 62 3.21 11.70 -5.78
N ILE A 63 3.53 12.89 -6.32
CA ILE A 63 4.93 13.27 -6.59
C ILE A 63 5.74 13.39 -5.30
N GLY A 64 5.21 14.09 -4.30
CA GLY A 64 5.89 14.34 -3.03
C GLY A 64 6.15 13.05 -2.24
N MET A 65 5.20 12.11 -2.27
CA MET A 65 5.33 10.80 -1.64
C MET A 65 6.46 10.00 -2.28
N VAL A 66 6.45 9.87 -3.61
CA VAL A 66 7.51 9.19 -4.37
C VAL A 66 8.89 9.82 -4.14
N LEU A 67 8.97 11.17 -4.13
CA LEU A 67 10.22 11.87 -3.86
C LEU A 67 10.73 11.66 -2.43
N SER A 68 9.83 11.57 -1.46
CA SER A 68 10.14 11.25 -0.06
C SER A 68 10.71 9.84 0.07
N GLU A 69 10.07 8.85 -0.55
CA GLU A 69 10.54 7.46 -0.57
C GLU A 69 11.90 7.32 -1.27
N LEU A 70 12.08 7.98 -2.42
CA LEU A 70 13.38 8.04 -3.12
C LEU A 70 14.47 8.65 -2.23
N HIS A 71 14.17 9.78 -1.58
CA HIS A 71 15.12 10.42 -0.68
C HIS A 71 15.53 9.48 0.47
N PHE A 72 14.55 8.84 1.08
CA PHE A 72 14.78 7.88 2.16
C PHE A 72 15.65 6.71 1.68
N MET A 73 15.29 6.06 0.58
CA MET A 73 16.02 4.91 0.04
C MET A 73 17.45 5.24 -0.37
N ILE A 74 17.68 6.34 -1.08
CA ILE A 74 19.04 6.78 -1.48
C ILE A 74 19.95 6.91 -0.26
N ARG A 75 19.44 7.41 0.86
CA ARG A 75 20.22 7.58 2.09
C ARG A 75 20.48 6.29 2.85
N HIS A 76 19.58 5.32 2.77
CA HIS A 76 19.60 4.16 3.66
C HIS A 76 19.96 2.83 2.99
N VAL A 77 19.82 2.70 1.65
CA VAL A 77 20.05 1.42 0.94
C VAL A 77 21.42 0.80 1.26
N ARG A 78 22.47 1.62 1.42
CA ARG A 78 23.82 1.15 1.80
C ARG A 78 23.81 0.46 3.16
N SER A 79 23.02 0.94 4.11
CA SER A 79 22.93 0.35 5.45
C SER A 79 22.05 -0.89 5.45
N PHE A 80 20.95 -0.89 4.67
CA PHE A 80 20.03 -2.02 4.56
C PHE A 80 20.69 -3.25 3.90
N ALA A 81 21.58 -3.01 2.95
CA ALA A 81 22.31 -4.05 2.22
C ALA A 81 23.51 -4.64 2.98
N LYS A 82 23.86 -4.09 4.14
CA LYS A 82 24.93 -4.66 4.97
C LYS A 82 24.51 -6.00 5.56
N ASP A 83 25.48 -6.92 5.67
CA ASP A 83 25.31 -8.17 6.39
C ASP A 83 24.95 -7.91 7.86
N GLY A 84 23.86 -8.51 8.31
CA GLY A 84 23.39 -8.46 9.69
C GLY A 84 24.09 -9.51 10.54
N ARG A 85 25.02 -9.11 11.41
CA ARG A 85 25.67 -10.05 12.35
C ARG A 85 24.64 -10.56 13.36
N VAL A 86 24.71 -11.87 13.62
CA VAL A 86 23.90 -12.54 14.65
C VAL A 86 24.85 -13.31 15.60
N PRO A 87 24.46 -13.48 16.88
CA PRO A 87 25.23 -14.31 17.81
C PRO A 87 25.43 -15.71 17.25
N THR A 88 26.67 -16.22 17.31
CA THR A 88 26.97 -17.59 16.93
C THR A 88 26.87 -18.49 18.16
N PRO A 89 26.06 -19.55 18.16
CA PRO A 89 25.98 -20.49 19.28
C PRO A 89 27.35 -21.13 19.58
N LEU A 90 27.63 -21.37 20.87
CA LEU A 90 28.89 -21.96 21.32
C LEU A 90 29.14 -23.34 20.68
N ALA A 91 28.08 -24.10 20.42
CA ALA A 91 28.19 -25.39 19.72
C ALA A 91 28.77 -25.27 18.30
N GLN A 92 28.76 -24.08 17.70
CA GLN A 92 29.35 -23.78 16.39
C GLN A 92 30.74 -23.10 16.49
N PHE A 93 31.35 -23.09 17.66
CA PHE A 93 32.69 -22.54 17.84
C PHE A 93 33.71 -23.23 16.90
N HIS A 94 34.59 -22.60 16.18
CA HIS A 94 34.83 -21.18 16.01
C HIS A 94 34.23 -20.73 14.67
N ALA A 95 33.18 -19.93 14.71
CA ALA A 95 32.46 -19.47 13.49
C ALA A 95 31.94 -18.03 13.67
N LYS A 96 31.53 -17.43 12.53
CA LYS A 96 30.77 -16.18 12.48
C LYS A 96 29.45 -16.43 11.77
N SER A 97 28.35 -15.97 12.37
CA SER A 97 27.01 -16.08 11.80
C SER A 97 26.51 -14.71 11.37
N PHE A 98 25.89 -14.65 10.21
CA PHE A 98 25.31 -13.41 9.70
C PHE A 98 24.18 -13.71 8.70
N THR A 99 23.28 -12.74 8.52
CA THR A 99 22.28 -12.75 7.44
C THR A 99 22.74 -11.80 6.33
N SER A 100 22.54 -12.19 5.08
CA SER A 100 22.87 -11.40 3.90
C SER A 100 21.63 -11.24 3.03
N ALA A 101 21.33 -9.99 2.62
CA ALA A 101 20.21 -9.72 1.72
C ALA A 101 20.64 -9.89 0.26
N GLU A 102 19.84 -10.63 -0.50
CA GLU A 102 20.01 -10.74 -1.95
C GLU A 102 18.69 -10.42 -2.67
N PRO A 103 18.73 -9.80 -3.88
CA PRO A 103 17.55 -9.57 -4.68
C PRO A 103 16.89 -10.88 -5.11
N HIS A 104 15.56 -10.88 -5.25
CA HIS A 104 14.82 -12.03 -5.79
C HIS A 104 15.20 -12.34 -7.24
N GLY A 105 15.25 -11.30 -8.10
CA GLY A 105 15.53 -11.47 -9.52
C GLY A 105 14.77 -10.49 -10.41
N VAL A 106 13.80 -10.99 -11.16
CA VAL A 106 12.89 -10.19 -11.98
C VAL A 106 11.54 -10.07 -11.28
N VAL A 107 11.15 -8.84 -10.98
CA VAL A 107 9.94 -8.50 -10.21
C VAL A 107 8.87 -7.94 -11.13
N LEU A 108 7.61 -8.36 -10.95
CA LEU A 108 6.44 -7.73 -11.56
C LEU A 108 5.78 -6.80 -10.53
N VAL A 109 5.51 -5.55 -10.94
CA VAL A 109 4.72 -4.58 -10.17
C VAL A 109 3.45 -4.27 -10.97
N MET A 110 2.28 -4.62 -10.43
CA MET A 110 0.98 -4.32 -11.04
C MET A 110 0.29 -3.25 -10.22
N ALA A 111 0.15 -2.05 -10.80
CA ALA A 111 -0.34 -0.86 -10.11
C ALA A 111 -1.82 -0.56 -10.40
N PRO A 112 -2.56 0.03 -9.44
CA PRO A 112 -3.95 0.45 -9.59
C PRO A 112 -4.05 1.82 -10.25
N TRP A 113 -5.28 2.33 -10.34
CA TRP A 113 -5.62 3.57 -11.04
C TRP A 113 -5.88 4.78 -10.14
N ASN A 114 -6.03 4.59 -8.83
CA ASN A 114 -6.48 5.66 -7.93
C ASN A 114 -5.36 6.63 -7.48
N TYR A 115 -4.17 6.12 -7.30
CA TYR A 115 -2.91 6.89 -7.14
C TYR A 115 -1.88 6.28 -8.11
N PRO A 116 -2.12 6.44 -9.42
CA PRO A 116 -1.45 5.63 -10.44
C PRO A 116 0.05 5.88 -10.51
N PHE A 117 0.51 7.09 -10.20
CA PHE A 117 1.93 7.43 -10.22
C PHE A 117 2.65 6.91 -8.97
N MET A 118 2.11 7.21 -7.79
CA MET A 118 2.70 6.81 -6.51
C MET A 118 2.73 5.29 -6.36
N LEU A 119 1.58 4.62 -6.55
CA LEU A 119 1.46 3.17 -6.34
C LEU A 119 2.17 2.33 -7.41
N ALA A 120 2.55 2.93 -8.55
CA ALA A 120 3.44 2.29 -9.50
C ALA A 120 4.91 2.44 -9.09
N LEU A 121 5.33 3.63 -8.67
CA LEU A 121 6.76 3.93 -8.51
C LEU A 121 7.33 3.59 -7.13
N GLU A 122 6.56 3.65 -6.05
CA GLU A 122 7.07 3.28 -4.72
C GLU A 122 7.53 1.81 -4.64
N PRO A 123 6.78 0.82 -5.14
CA PRO A 123 7.29 -0.55 -5.21
C PRO A 123 8.51 -0.70 -6.13
N VAL A 124 8.57 0.05 -7.24
CA VAL A 124 9.74 0.07 -8.16
C VAL A 124 10.98 0.58 -7.43
N ILE A 125 10.86 1.63 -6.63
CA ILE A 125 11.95 2.18 -5.81
C ILE A 125 12.47 1.11 -4.85
N GLY A 126 11.59 0.41 -4.16
CA GLY A 126 11.94 -0.69 -3.26
C GLY A 126 12.67 -1.83 -3.99
N ALA A 127 12.15 -2.24 -5.14
CA ALA A 127 12.73 -3.31 -5.96
C ALA A 127 14.12 -2.95 -6.52
N ILE A 128 14.32 -1.71 -7.00
CA ILE A 128 15.62 -1.19 -7.45
C ILE A 128 16.60 -1.12 -6.27
N ALA A 129 16.17 -0.62 -5.11
CA ALA A 129 16.98 -0.53 -3.91
C ALA A 129 17.47 -1.91 -3.44
N ALA A 130 16.63 -2.93 -3.55
CA ALA A 130 17.00 -4.32 -3.27
C ALA A 130 17.92 -4.94 -4.34
N GLY A 131 17.92 -4.41 -5.57
CA GLY A 131 18.79 -4.86 -6.67
C GLY A 131 18.11 -5.78 -7.69
N ASN A 132 16.78 -5.71 -7.81
CA ASN A 132 16.02 -6.47 -8.80
C ASN A 132 15.94 -5.76 -10.15
N CYS A 133 15.65 -6.53 -11.20
CA CYS A 133 15.06 -6.02 -12.44
C CYS A 133 13.54 -5.92 -12.27
N VAL A 134 12.89 -4.98 -12.96
CA VAL A 134 11.46 -4.68 -12.70
C VAL A 134 10.69 -4.54 -14.00
N VAL A 135 9.56 -5.25 -14.09
CA VAL A 135 8.50 -4.99 -15.06
C VAL A 135 7.35 -4.31 -14.34
N VAL A 136 6.96 -3.13 -14.80
CA VAL A 136 5.83 -2.36 -14.25
C VAL A 136 4.65 -2.46 -15.19
N LYS A 137 3.48 -2.78 -14.64
CA LYS A 137 2.21 -2.76 -15.36
C LYS A 137 1.32 -1.66 -14.76
N PRO A 138 1.39 -0.42 -15.28
CA PRO A 138 0.49 0.65 -14.86
C PRO A 138 -0.97 0.33 -15.26
N SER A 139 -1.92 0.99 -14.62
CA SER A 139 -3.34 0.73 -14.86
C SER A 139 -3.83 1.28 -16.20
N ALA A 140 -4.54 0.46 -16.98
CA ALA A 140 -5.21 0.90 -18.20
C ALA A 140 -6.36 1.91 -17.95
N TYR A 141 -6.86 2.03 -16.70
CA TYR A 141 -7.90 3.00 -16.36
C TYR A 141 -7.36 4.42 -16.18
N ALA A 142 -6.04 4.58 -16.02
CA ALA A 142 -5.35 5.85 -15.96
C ALA A 142 -4.37 5.97 -17.16
N PRO A 143 -4.85 6.10 -18.39
CA PRO A 143 -4.03 5.97 -19.60
C PRO A 143 -3.01 7.09 -19.74
N ALA A 144 -3.35 8.33 -19.40
CA ALA A 144 -2.42 9.46 -19.49
C ALA A 144 -1.25 9.27 -18.52
N THR A 145 -1.54 8.92 -17.26
CA THR A 145 -0.51 8.65 -16.25
C THR A 145 0.33 7.41 -16.62
N SER A 146 -0.30 6.36 -17.16
CA SER A 146 0.42 5.16 -17.64
C SER A 146 1.43 5.50 -18.73
N ALA A 147 1.06 6.33 -19.70
CA ALA A 147 1.95 6.78 -20.76
C ALA A 147 3.13 7.61 -20.22
N VAL A 148 2.86 8.50 -19.25
CA VAL A 148 3.90 9.30 -18.57
C VAL A 148 4.87 8.39 -17.80
N ILE A 149 4.38 7.42 -17.03
CA ILE A 149 5.23 6.45 -16.33
C ILE A 149 6.11 5.69 -17.32
N ALA A 150 5.51 5.17 -18.39
CA ALA A 150 6.25 4.43 -19.41
C ALA A 150 7.33 5.30 -20.11
N GLY A 151 7.00 6.55 -20.43
CA GLY A 151 7.93 7.55 -20.98
C GLY A 151 9.10 7.84 -20.05
N LEU A 152 8.80 8.13 -18.80
CA LEU A 152 9.75 8.44 -17.74
C LEU A 152 10.71 7.26 -17.50
N LEU A 153 10.21 6.05 -17.39
CA LEU A 153 11.06 4.87 -17.20
C LEU A 153 11.95 4.58 -18.40
N ARG A 154 11.48 4.81 -19.63
CA ARG A 154 12.31 4.70 -20.84
C ARG A 154 13.43 5.74 -20.90
N ARG A 155 13.20 6.95 -20.39
CA ARG A 155 14.24 7.99 -20.28
C ARG A 155 15.29 7.65 -19.21
N CYS A 156 14.88 6.98 -18.14
CA CYS A 156 15.76 6.61 -17.02
C CYS A 156 16.58 5.34 -17.28
N PHE A 157 15.98 4.31 -17.88
CA PHE A 157 16.51 2.95 -17.81
C PHE A 157 16.43 2.20 -19.12
N SER A 158 17.41 1.30 -19.35
CA SER A 158 17.27 0.25 -20.33
C SER A 158 16.12 -0.69 -19.97
N PRO A 159 15.32 -1.16 -20.95
CA PRO A 159 14.24 -2.11 -20.70
C PRO A 159 14.72 -3.45 -20.12
N HIS A 160 16.02 -3.77 -20.26
CA HIS A 160 16.63 -4.94 -19.63
C HIS A 160 16.71 -4.80 -18.09
N PHE A 161 16.60 -3.61 -17.56
CA PHE A 161 16.64 -3.35 -16.11
C PHE A 161 15.27 -2.98 -15.56
N VAL A 162 14.66 -1.91 -16.07
CA VAL A 162 13.31 -1.51 -15.69
C VAL A 162 12.50 -1.18 -16.94
N ALA A 163 11.33 -1.78 -17.08
CA ALA A 163 10.44 -1.56 -18.21
C ALA A 163 8.98 -1.43 -17.77
N ALA A 164 8.21 -0.58 -18.46
CA ALA A 164 6.77 -0.54 -18.33
C ALA A 164 6.11 -1.31 -19.48
N VAL A 165 5.06 -2.05 -19.17
CA VAL A 165 4.16 -2.71 -20.11
C VAL A 165 2.80 -2.05 -20.00
N GLU A 166 2.43 -1.25 -20.97
CA GLU A 166 1.11 -0.64 -21.08
C GLU A 166 0.11 -1.65 -21.64
N GLY A 167 -1.18 -1.42 -21.42
CA GLY A 167 -2.25 -2.27 -21.95
C GLY A 167 -3.26 -2.68 -20.90
N GLY A 168 -4.18 -3.56 -21.27
CA GLY A 168 -5.35 -3.94 -20.50
C GLY A 168 -5.30 -5.37 -19.96
N ARG A 169 -6.46 -6.04 -20.04
CA ARG A 169 -6.63 -7.41 -19.52
C ARG A 169 -5.73 -8.43 -20.25
N ALA A 170 -5.55 -8.28 -21.56
CA ALA A 170 -4.74 -9.20 -22.34
C ALA A 170 -3.28 -9.19 -21.89
N GLU A 171 -2.71 -8.00 -21.68
CA GLU A 171 -1.34 -7.84 -21.19
C GLU A 171 -1.19 -8.32 -19.74
N ASN A 172 -2.19 -8.07 -18.88
CA ASN A 172 -2.20 -8.61 -17.50
C ASN A 172 -2.13 -10.15 -17.51
N THR A 173 -2.93 -10.81 -18.35
CA THR A 173 -2.94 -12.27 -18.48
C THR A 173 -1.58 -12.77 -18.95
N LYS A 174 -1.02 -12.19 -20.04
CA LYS A 174 0.29 -12.56 -20.57
C LYS A 174 1.42 -12.36 -19.55
N LEU A 175 1.36 -11.30 -18.74
CA LEU A 175 2.35 -11.07 -17.69
C LEU A 175 2.25 -12.14 -16.59
N LEU A 176 1.05 -12.47 -16.15
CA LEU A 176 0.84 -13.48 -15.10
C LEU A 176 1.14 -14.92 -15.56
N GLU A 177 1.25 -15.17 -16.86
CA GLU A 177 1.74 -16.42 -17.44
C GLU A 177 3.28 -16.52 -17.43
N GLN A 178 3.99 -15.41 -17.24
CA GLN A 178 5.45 -15.42 -17.17
C GLN A 178 5.93 -15.83 -15.77
N LYS A 179 7.10 -16.45 -15.71
CA LYS A 179 7.77 -16.73 -14.45
C LYS A 179 8.47 -15.47 -13.93
N PHE A 180 7.92 -14.83 -12.92
CA PHE A 180 8.59 -13.80 -12.11
C PHE A 180 9.16 -14.42 -10.83
N ASP A 181 10.11 -13.72 -10.20
CA ASP A 181 10.73 -14.15 -8.95
C ASP A 181 10.04 -13.49 -7.73
N PHE A 182 9.24 -12.45 -7.98
CA PHE A 182 8.34 -11.82 -7.01
C PHE A 182 7.25 -11.03 -7.75
N ILE A 183 6.02 -10.99 -7.21
CA ILE A 183 4.92 -10.18 -7.73
C ILE A 183 4.42 -9.24 -6.64
N PHE A 184 4.41 -7.94 -6.93
CA PHE A 184 3.75 -6.92 -6.12
C PHE A 184 2.47 -6.48 -6.84
N PHE A 185 1.35 -6.61 -6.18
CA PHE A 185 0.05 -6.25 -6.75
C PHE A 185 -0.71 -5.34 -5.79
N THR A 186 -1.26 -4.25 -6.34
CA THR A 186 -2.24 -3.39 -5.65
C THR A 186 -3.52 -3.32 -6.45
N GLY A 187 -4.66 -3.62 -5.83
CA GLY A 187 -5.96 -3.61 -6.49
C GLY A 187 -7.08 -4.30 -5.73
N SER A 188 -8.10 -4.78 -6.45
CA SER A 188 -9.25 -5.44 -5.81
C SER A 188 -8.93 -6.85 -5.31
N LYS A 189 -9.65 -7.29 -4.26
CA LYS A 189 -9.55 -8.63 -3.67
C LYS A 189 -9.66 -9.74 -4.73
N ALA A 190 -10.63 -9.65 -5.63
CA ALA A 190 -10.85 -10.66 -6.67
C ALA A 190 -9.65 -10.79 -7.63
N VAL A 191 -9.04 -9.67 -8.03
CA VAL A 191 -7.85 -9.70 -8.89
C VAL A 191 -6.62 -10.17 -8.09
N GLY A 192 -6.49 -9.79 -6.82
CA GLY A 192 -5.43 -10.29 -5.93
C GLY A 192 -5.46 -11.82 -5.78
N GLN A 193 -6.65 -12.41 -5.64
CA GLN A 193 -6.82 -13.87 -5.64
C GLN A 193 -6.34 -14.51 -6.95
N LEU A 194 -6.69 -13.93 -8.10
CA LEU A 194 -6.21 -14.40 -9.40
C LEU A 194 -4.68 -14.29 -9.52
N VAL A 195 -4.08 -13.19 -9.06
CA VAL A 195 -2.62 -13.02 -9.04
C VAL A 195 -1.96 -14.12 -8.20
N MET A 196 -2.49 -14.37 -7.00
CA MET A 196 -1.98 -15.41 -6.11
C MET A 196 -2.11 -16.82 -6.72
N GLU A 197 -3.25 -17.12 -7.35
CA GLU A 197 -3.47 -18.37 -8.07
C GLU A 197 -2.42 -18.58 -9.18
N LYS A 198 -2.20 -17.58 -10.03
CA LYS A 198 -1.20 -17.64 -11.11
C LYS A 198 0.23 -17.74 -10.58
N ALA A 199 0.56 -17.00 -9.52
CA ALA A 199 1.86 -17.05 -8.88
C ALA A 199 2.18 -18.44 -8.31
N ALA A 200 1.18 -19.16 -7.80
CA ALA A 200 1.34 -20.49 -7.23
C ALA A 200 1.89 -21.50 -8.22
N HIS A 201 1.61 -21.39 -9.52
CA HIS A 201 2.14 -22.30 -10.55
C HIS A 201 3.68 -22.29 -10.62
N ASN A 202 4.31 -21.18 -10.28
CA ASN A 202 5.77 -21.02 -10.29
C ASN A 202 6.36 -20.91 -8.87
N LEU A 203 5.55 -21.09 -7.82
CA LEU A 203 5.92 -20.84 -6.41
C LEU A 203 6.45 -19.40 -6.21
N THR A 204 5.94 -18.45 -7.00
CA THR A 204 6.36 -17.05 -6.93
C THR A 204 5.76 -16.41 -5.69
N PRO A 205 6.57 -15.83 -4.77
CA PRO A 205 6.06 -15.08 -3.63
C PRO A 205 5.35 -13.80 -4.10
N VAL A 206 4.31 -13.41 -3.34
CA VAL A 206 3.49 -12.24 -3.67
C VAL A 206 3.39 -11.29 -2.48
N CYS A 207 3.28 -9.99 -2.78
CA CYS A 207 2.73 -8.98 -1.88
C CYS A 207 1.43 -8.47 -2.49
N LEU A 208 0.36 -8.49 -1.70
CA LEU A 208 -0.97 -8.09 -2.13
C LEU A 208 -1.44 -6.93 -1.27
N GLU A 209 -1.61 -5.77 -1.88
CA GLU A 209 -2.21 -4.59 -1.28
C GLU A 209 -3.64 -4.46 -1.81
N LEU A 210 -4.60 -4.80 -0.97
CA LEU A 210 -6.00 -4.88 -1.36
C LEU A 210 -6.79 -3.78 -0.65
N GLY A 211 -8.09 -3.77 -0.85
CA GLY A 211 -9.00 -2.83 -0.18
C GLY A 211 -9.63 -3.41 1.08
N GLY A 212 -10.73 -2.80 1.46
CA GLY A 212 -11.55 -3.24 2.56
C GLY A 212 -12.46 -2.12 3.06
N LYS A 213 -13.43 -2.47 3.90
CA LYS A 213 -14.30 -1.46 4.52
C LYS A 213 -13.65 -0.94 5.80
N SER A 214 -12.91 0.16 5.68
CA SER A 214 -12.15 0.79 6.77
C SER A 214 -13.07 1.57 7.72
N PRO A 215 -13.28 1.11 8.99
CA PRO A 215 -14.11 1.80 9.95
C PRO A 215 -13.46 3.10 10.44
N CYS A 216 -14.28 4.13 10.61
CA CYS A 216 -13.94 5.33 11.35
C CYS A 216 -14.86 5.43 12.58
N ILE A 217 -14.28 5.46 13.77
CA ILE A 217 -15.00 5.37 15.04
C ILE A 217 -14.82 6.68 15.80
N VAL A 218 -15.92 7.29 16.27
CA VAL A 218 -15.89 8.51 17.08
C VAL A 218 -16.67 8.28 18.36
N ASP A 219 -15.99 8.30 19.50
CA ASP A 219 -16.63 8.22 20.80
C ASP A 219 -16.99 9.61 21.36
N GLU A 220 -17.76 9.64 22.45
CA GLU A 220 -18.22 10.89 23.08
C GLU A 220 -17.10 11.76 23.65
N THR A 221 -15.91 11.19 23.88
CA THR A 221 -14.77 11.94 24.43
C THR A 221 -13.97 12.67 23.36
N ALA A 222 -14.24 12.40 22.08
CA ALA A 222 -13.48 12.95 20.96
C ALA A 222 -13.59 14.47 20.86
N ASN A 223 -12.56 15.10 20.31
CA ASN A 223 -12.65 16.49 19.86
C ASN A 223 -13.41 16.53 18.53
N LEU A 224 -14.71 16.82 18.57
CA LEU A 224 -15.59 16.74 17.40
C LEU A 224 -15.17 17.66 16.25
N TYR A 225 -14.68 18.86 16.53
CA TYR A 225 -14.18 19.78 15.51
C TYR A 225 -12.96 19.20 14.76
N LEU A 226 -11.98 18.67 15.49
CA LEU A 226 -10.80 18.04 14.87
C LEU A 226 -11.17 16.74 14.19
N ALA A 227 -12.05 15.94 14.78
CA ALA A 227 -12.54 14.69 14.19
C ALA A 227 -13.21 14.96 12.83
N ALA A 228 -14.18 15.88 12.79
CA ALA A 228 -14.87 16.27 11.57
C ALA A 228 -13.89 16.73 10.46
N ARG A 229 -12.95 17.63 10.81
CA ARG A 229 -11.97 18.15 9.86
C ARG A 229 -11.09 17.05 9.25
N ARG A 230 -10.63 16.10 10.08
CA ARG A 230 -9.76 14.99 9.66
C ARG A 230 -10.51 13.89 8.93
N ILE A 231 -11.76 13.62 9.32
CA ILE A 231 -12.64 12.68 8.62
C ILE A 231 -12.97 13.21 7.22
N VAL A 232 -13.35 14.49 7.11
CA VAL A 232 -13.68 15.13 5.82
C VAL A 232 -12.46 15.11 4.89
N PHE A 233 -11.27 15.44 5.40
CA PHE A 233 -10.03 15.34 4.62
C PHE A 233 -9.79 13.91 4.13
N GLY A 234 -9.75 12.92 5.05
CA GLY A 234 -9.41 11.55 4.68
C GLY A 234 -10.48 10.84 3.85
N LYS A 235 -11.76 11.22 4.01
CA LYS A 235 -12.85 10.63 3.23
C LYS A 235 -12.93 11.18 1.81
N TYR A 236 -12.76 12.50 1.63
CA TYR A 236 -13.06 13.12 0.34
C TYR A 236 -11.82 13.45 -0.49
N LEU A 237 -10.61 13.21 0.04
CA LEU A 237 -9.39 13.20 -0.76
C LEU A 237 -9.54 12.21 -1.92
N ASN A 238 -9.16 12.63 -3.15
CA ASN A 238 -9.35 11.84 -4.38
C ASN A 238 -10.79 11.30 -4.56
N LEU A 239 -11.79 12.07 -4.14
CA LEU A 239 -13.21 11.67 -4.11
C LEU A 239 -13.46 10.36 -3.34
N GLY A 240 -12.69 10.04 -2.33
CA GLY A 240 -12.82 8.79 -1.58
C GLY A 240 -12.35 7.55 -2.34
N GLN A 241 -11.72 7.70 -3.50
CA GLN A 241 -11.14 6.61 -4.29
C GLN A 241 -9.80 6.19 -3.71
N THR A 242 -9.81 5.81 -2.43
CA THR A 242 -8.62 5.54 -1.61
C THR A 242 -8.86 4.31 -0.76
N CYS A 243 -7.98 3.31 -0.86
CA CYS A 243 -8.09 2.03 -0.13
C CYS A 243 -8.13 2.17 1.40
N VAL A 244 -7.61 3.28 1.92
CA VAL A 244 -7.61 3.63 3.35
C VAL A 244 -8.58 4.77 3.68
N ALA A 245 -9.44 5.23 2.76
CA ALA A 245 -10.46 6.21 3.10
C ALA A 245 -11.37 5.68 4.22
N PRO A 246 -11.83 6.50 5.16
CA PRO A 246 -12.94 6.14 6.02
C PRO A 246 -14.11 5.64 5.17
N ASP A 247 -14.40 4.34 5.22
CA ASP A 247 -15.43 3.77 4.35
C ASP A 247 -16.83 3.95 4.96
N TYR A 248 -16.91 3.85 6.28
CA TYR A 248 -18.11 4.16 7.06
C TYR A 248 -17.73 4.76 8.43
N LEU A 249 -18.68 5.49 9.02
CA LEU A 249 -18.53 6.15 10.31
C LEU A 249 -19.41 5.49 11.36
N PHE A 250 -18.80 4.98 12.44
CA PHE A 250 -19.46 4.70 13.68
C PHE A 250 -19.33 5.90 14.63
N VAL A 251 -20.44 6.47 15.05
CA VAL A 251 -20.47 7.59 15.99
C VAL A 251 -21.28 7.23 17.24
N GLN A 252 -20.74 7.53 18.41
CA GLN A 252 -21.50 7.33 19.65
C GLN A 252 -22.77 8.19 19.64
N GLU A 253 -23.91 7.60 20.00
CA GLU A 253 -25.24 8.19 19.84
C GLU A 253 -25.34 9.61 20.41
N SER A 254 -24.73 9.84 21.58
CA SER A 254 -24.73 11.14 22.31
C SER A 254 -24.09 12.30 21.51
N VAL A 255 -23.19 12.01 20.57
CA VAL A 255 -22.44 13.03 19.81
C VAL A 255 -22.71 13.02 18.30
N LYS A 256 -23.67 12.21 17.83
CA LYS A 256 -24.02 12.11 16.40
C LYS A 256 -24.33 13.47 15.77
N GLU A 257 -25.34 14.15 16.28
CA GLU A 257 -25.80 15.42 15.69
C GLU A 257 -24.76 16.57 15.80
N PRO A 258 -24.06 16.74 16.94
CA PRO A 258 -22.93 17.68 16.98
C PRO A 258 -21.84 17.38 15.97
N LEU A 259 -21.45 16.11 15.77
CA LEU A 259 -20.42 15.72 14.82
C LEU A 259 -20.87 15.96 13.37
N LEU A 260 -22.12 15.62 13.02
CA LEU A 260 -22.65 15.85 11.67
C LEU A 260 -22.68 17.34 11.30
N ARG A 261 -23.03 18.21 12.26
CA ARG A 261 -22.95 19.67 12.02
C ARG A 261 -21.51 20.15 11.77
N GLU A 262 -20.54 19.60 12.49
CA GLU A 262 -19.12 19.95 12.24
C GLU A 262 -18.60 19.37 10.90
N ILE A 263 -19.05 18.15 10.50
CA ILE A 263 -18.74 17.59 9.18
C ILE A 263 -19.29 18.49 8.07
N GLU A 264 -20.54 18.94 8.16
CA GLU A 264 -21.18 19.85 7.20
C GLU A 264 -20.38 21.17 7.07
N ARG A 265 -20.01 21.79 8.19
CA ARG A 265 -19.17 22.98 8.20
C ARG A 265 -17.79 22.73 7.56
N CYS A 266 -17.19 21.58 7.80
CA CYS A 266 -15.90 21.23 7.23
C CYS A 266 -15.99 20.98 5.72
N ILE A 267 -17.04 20.32 5.24
CA ILE A 267 -17.30 20.14 3.81
C ILE A 267 -17.44 21.51 3.14
N TYR A 268 -18.27 22.40 3.69
CA TYR A 268 -18.44 23.76 3.15
C TYR A 268 -17.12 24.54 3.11
N ARG A 269 -16.31 24.46 4.17
CA ARG A 269 -15.02 25.18 4.23
C ARG A 269 -13.97 24.62 3.25
N GLN A 270 -13.94 23.32 3.03
CA GLN A 270 -12.92 22.68 2.18
C GLN A 270 -13.31 22.69 0.70
N PHE A 271 -14.58 22.57 0.38
CA PHE A 271 -15.03 22.39 -0.99
C PHE A 271 -15.92 23.54 -1.50
N GLY A 272 -16.32 24.47 -0.63
CA GLY A 272 -17.19 25.60 -0.98
C GLY A 272 -18.69 25.24 -0.95
N ALA A 273 -19.53 26.18 -1.36
CA ALA A 273 -20.98 26.02 -1.41
C ALA A 273 -21.42 25.05 -2.51
N ASP A 274 -20.67 24.97 -3.59
CA ASP A 274 -20.89 24.05 -4.70
C ASP A 274 -19.61 23.25 -4.98
N PRO A 275 -19.44 22.08 -4.32
CA PRO A 275 -18.25 21.23 -4.48
C PRO A 275 -18.01 20.77 -5.92
N LEU A 276 -19.08 20.64 -6.74
CA LEU A 276 -18.96 20.19 -8.12
C LEU A 276 -18.27 21.22 -9.03
N LYS A 277 -18.30 22.50 -8.65
CA LYS A 277 -17.60 23.58 -9.35
C LYS A 277 -16.22 23.89 -8.78
N ASN A 278 -15.82 23.25 -7.68
CA ASN A 278 -14.50 23.46 -7.10
C ASN A 278 -13.41 22.91 -8.05
N PRO A 279 -12.45 23.73 -8.53
CA PRO A 279 -11.40 23.29 -9.45
C PRO A 279 -10.42 22.28 -8.82
N ASP A 280 -10.29 22.29 -7.48
CA ASP A 280 -9.43 21.35 -6.76
C ASP A 280 -10.13 20.02 -6.43
N TYR A 281 -11.43 19.89 -6.73
CA TYR A 281 -12.19 18.68 -6.52
C TYR A 281 -12.16 17.79 -7.77
N GLY A 282 -11.57 16.62 -7.69
CA GLY A 282 -11.34 15.71 -8.81
C GLY A 282 -12.61 15.10 -9.44
N LYS A 283 -12.47 13.94 -10.07
CA LYS A 283 -13.59 13.19 -10.69
C LYS A 283 -13.45 11.68 -10.44
N MET A 284 -14.55 10.95 -10.60
CA MET A 284 -14.50 9.49 -10.66
C MET A 284 -13.72 9.04 -11.89
N ILE A 285 -12.95 7.97 -11.74
CA ILE A 285 -12.03 7.51 -12.79
C ILE A 285 -12.74 7.17 -14.11
N ASN A 286 -13.95 6.64 -14.06
CA ASN A 286 -14.75 6.29 -15.24
C ASN A 286 -16.23 6.17 -14.93
N GLU A 287 -17.04 6.09 -15.98
CA GLU A 287 -18.49 5.97 -15.92
C GLU A 287 -18.95 4.76 -15.09
N LYS A 288 -18.31 3.60 -15.25
CA LYS A 288 -18.68 2.38 -14.51
C LYS A 288 -18.62 2.59 -12.99
N HIS A 289 -17.53 3.20 -12.49
CA HIS A 289 -17.38 3.47 -11.06
C HIS A 289 -18.29 4.60 -10.60
N PHE A 290 -18.50 5.62 -11.42
CA PHE A 290 -19.46 6.69 -11.15
C PHE A 290 -20.87 6.13 -10.94
N GLN A 291 -21.41 5.35 -11.89
CA GLN A 291 -22.73 4.76 -11.81
C GLN A 291 -22.88 3.79 -10.62
N ARG A 292 -21.83 3.02 -10.30
CA ARG A 292 -21.83 2.16 -9.12
C ARG A 292 -22.00 2.97 -7.83
N VAL A 293 -21.25 4.06 -7.67
CA VAL A 293 -21.34 4.91 -6.48
C VAL A 293 -22.68 5.64 -6.40
N CYS A 294 -23.23 6.11 -7.53
CA CYS A 294 -24.59 6.69 -7.56
C CYS A 294 -25.65 5.71 -7.05
N ARG A 295 -25.60 4.43 -7.47
CA ARG A 295 -26.51 3.40 -6.93
C ARG A 295 -26.33 3.16 -5.43
N LEU A 296 -25.10 3.17 -4.93
CA LEU A 296 -24.86 3.04 -3.49
C LEU A 296 -25.39 4.22 -2.67
N MET A 297 -25.52 5.40 -3.27
CA MET A 297 -26.08 6.59 -2.63
C MET A 297 -27.57 6.43 -2.29
N GLU A 298 -28.29 5.55 -2.99
CA GLU A 298 -29.70 5.24 -2.75
C GLU A 298 -29.94 4.38 -1.49
N SER A 299 -28.88 3.94 -0.82
CA SER A 299 -28.96 3.03 0.34
C SER A 299 -29.53 3.67 1.61
N GLY A 300 -29.58 5.01 1.71
CA GLY A 300 -30.05 5.69 2.92
C GLY A 300 -30.49 7.13 2.65
N ALA A 301 -30.84 7.82 3.73
CA ALA A 301 -31.24 9.23 3.65
C ALA A 301 -30.01 10.12 3.46
N ILE A 302 -30.05 11.00 2.45
CA ILE A 302 -28.99 11.99 2.22
C ILE A 302 -29.13 13.09 3.27
N ARG A 303 -28.14 13.20 4.15
CA ARG A 303 -28.09 14.23 5.19
C ARG A 303 -27.29 15.45 4.72
N ILE A 304 -26.26 15.24 3.91
CA ILE A 304 -25.38 16.30 3.37
C ILE A 304 -25.00 15.89 1.94
N GLY A 305 -24.95 16.82 1.01
CA GLY A 305 -24.49 16.59 -0.35
C GLY A 305 -25.57 15.97 -1.26
N GLY A 306 -25.20 14.90 -1.98
CA GLY A 306 -26.09 14.16 -2.90
C GLY A 306 -26.14 14.70 -4.34
N ALA A 307 -25.54 15.84 -4.63
CA ALA A 307 -25.47 16.36 -5.99
C ALA A 307 -24.48 15.56 -6.86
N VAL A 308 -24.82 15.39 -8.15
CA VAL A 308 -24.00 14.68 -9.12
C VAL A 308 -23.87 15.49 -10.41
N ASP A 309 -22.72 15.37 -11.06
CA ASP A 309 -22.44 15.88 -12.40
C ASP A 309 -22.02 14.71 -13.28
N THR A 310 -22.95 14.28 -14.12
CA THR A 310 -22.75 13.11 -14.98
C THR A 310 -21.82 13.38 -16.14
N GLU A 311 -21.75 14.63 -16.62
CA GLU A 311 -20.88 15.03 -17.73
C GLU A 311 -19.40 14.97 -17.32
N HIS A 312 -19.11 15.44 -16.10
CA HIS A 312 -17.74 15.50 -15.59
C HIS A 312 -17.43 14.34 -14.61
N LEU A 313 -18.35 13.39 -14.43
CA LEU A 313 -18.21 12.24 -13.51
C LEU A 313 -17.90 12.66 -12.07
N ARG A 314 -18.54 13.70 -11.57
CA ARG A 314 -18.36 14.22 -10.20
C ARG A 314 -19.55 13.87 -9.32
N ILE A 315 -19.26 13.51 -8.08
CA ILE A 315 -20.25 13.26 -7.02
C ILE A 315 -19.82 14.14 -5.84
N ALA A 316 -20.71 14.99 -5.36
CA ALA A 316 -20.43 15.86 -4.23
C ALA A 316 -20.13 15.03 -2.97
N PRO A 317 -19.32 15.57 -2.02
CA PRO A 317 -19.16 14.98 -0.70
C PRO A 317 -20.52 14.70 -0.08
N THR A 318 -20.83 13.42 0.17
CA THR A 318 -22.16 12.98 0.58
C THR A 318 -22.09 12.21 1.89
N VAL A 319 -22.97 12.55 2.83
CA VAL A 319 -23.17 11.85 4.10
C VAL A 319 -24.55 11.20 4.10
N LEU A 320 -24.59 9.91 4.37
CA LEU A 320 -25.80 9.11 4.42
C LEU A 320 -26.15 8.75 5.85
N THR A 321 -27.41 8.88 6.23
CA THR A 321 -27.97 8.47 7.53
C THR A 321 -29.05 7.41 7.32
N ASP A 322 -29.60 6.89 8.44
CA ASP A 322 -30.61 5.83 8.43
C ASP A 322 -30.12 4.55 7.73
N ILE A 323 -28.83 4.27 7.89
CA ILE A 323 -28.13 3.12 7.31
C ILE A 323 -28.22 1.91 8.24
N ARG A 324 -28.51 0.76 7.64
CA ARG A 324 -28.45 -0.55 8.31
C ARG A 324 -27.22 -1.32 7.84
N PRO A 325 -26.67 -2.21 8.67
CA PRO A 325 -25.55 -3.08 8.25
C PRO A 325 -25.82 -3.92 7.01
N SER A 326 -27.09 -4.23 6.69
CA SER A 326 -27.52 -5.00 5.52
C SER A 326 -27.65 -4.20 4.23
N ASP A 327 -27.57 -2.87 4.29
CA ASP A 327 -27.80 -2.02 3.12
C ASP A 327 -26.63 -2.14 2.11
N PRO A 328 -26.86 -1.97 0.80
CA PRO A 328 -25.85 -2.17 -0.24
C PRO A 328 -24.57 -1.40 0.00
N VAL A 329 -24.63 -0.16 0.49
CA VAL A 329 -23.47 0.68 0.81
C VAL A 329 -22.58 0.09 1.89
N MET A 330 -23.10 -0.84 2.70
CA MET A 330 -22.34 -1.55 3.75
C MET A 330 -21.81 -2.92 3.30
N GLN A 331 -22.21 -3.43 2.12
CA GLN A 331 -21.83 -4.76 1.66
C GLN A 331 -20.56 -4.79 0.78
N GLU A 332 -20.19 -3.66 0.20
CA GLU A 332 -18.95 -3.54 -0.61
C GLU A 332 -18.16 -2.31 -0.21
N GLU A 333 -16.87 -2.27 -0.54
CA GLU A 333 -16.01 -1.08 -0.42
C GLU A 333 -16.55 0.03 -1.32
N ILE A 334 -16.82 1.20 -0.74
CA ILE A 334 -17.49 2.30 -1.47
C ILE A 334 -16.58 2.87 -2.55
N PHE A 335 -15.32 3.12 -2.23
CA PHE A 335 -14.33 3.69 -3.15
C PHE A 335 -14.86 4.92 -3.90
N GLY A 336 -15.49 5.82 -3.13
CA GLY A 336 -16.20 7.00 -3.61
C GLY A 336 -16.59 7.95 -2.48
N PRO A 337 -17.17 9.14 -2.79
CA PRO A 337 -17.37 10.21 -1.82
C PRO A 337 -18.66 10.05 -0.99
N LEU A 338 -19.02 8.84 -0.61
CA LEU A 338 -20.17 8.57 0.27
C LEU A 338 -19.69 8.15 1.64
N LEU A 339 -20.21 8.76 2.69
CA LEU A 339 -19.92 8.45 4.10
C LEU A 339 -21.21 7.99 4.80
N PRO A 340 -21.49 6.68 4.85
CA PRO A 340 -22.59 6.15 5.64
C PRO A 340 -22.28 6.25 7.14
N VAL A 341 -23.27 6.64 7.93
CA VAL A 341 -23.17 6.89 9.37
C VAL A 341 -24.06 5.91 10.13
N LEU A 342 -23.41 5.13 11.00
CA LEU A 342 -24.08 4.25 11.97
C LEU A 342 -23.82 4.78 13.38
N THR A 343 -24.73 4.43 14.31
CA THR A 343 -24.59 4.80 15.72
C THR A 343 -24.25 3.59 16.57
N PHE A 344 -23.63 3.82 17.72
CA PHE A 344 -23.42 2.84 18.78
C PHE A 344 -23.60 3.49 20.15
N ARG A 345 -23.88 2.66 21.16
CA ARG A 345 -23.97 3.08 22.57
C ARG A 345 -22.74 2.66 23.36
N ASP A 346 -22.30 1.42 23.17
CA ASP A 346 -21.09 0.88 23.78
C ASP A 346 -20.06 0.46 22.71
N ILE A 347 -18.79 0.77 22.97
CA ILE A 347 -17.69 0.47 22.04
C ILE A 347 -17.55 -1.03 21.70
N SER A 348 -18.06 -1.91 22.56
CA SER A 348 -18.08 -3.36 22.30
C SER A 348 -18.99 -3.75 21.12
N GLU A 349 -20.04 -2.98 20.85
CA GLU A 349 -20.89 -3.17 19.65
C GLU A 349 -20.06 -2.99 18.38
N VAL A 350 -19.25 -1.93 18.34
CA VAL A 350 -18.36 -1.63 17.20
C VAL A 350 -17.28 -2.71 17.05
N ILE A 351 -16.66 -3.12 18.17
CA ILE A 351 -15.64 -4.19 18.16
C ILE A 351 -16.25 -5.49 17.62
N THR A 352 -17.46 -5.84 18.08
CA THR A 352 -18.16 -7.04 17.61
C THR A 352 -18.45 -6.95 16.11
N TYR A 353 -18.94 -5.78 15.65
CA TYR A 353 -19.20 -5.56 14.23
C TYR A 353 -17.93 -5.70 13.37
N VAL A 354 -16.85 -5.01 13.75
CA VAL A 354 -15.58 -5.06 13.00
C VAL A 354 -15.01 -6.48 12.94
N ASN A 355 -15.03 -7.19 14.08
CA ASN A 355 -14.51 -8.58 14.15
C ASN A 355 -15.40 -9.61 13.46
N GLY A 356 -16.68 -9.29 13.21
CA GLY A 356 -17.61 -10.11 12.45
C GLY A 356 -17.44 -10.02 10.92
N HIS A 357 -16.54 -9.16 10.44
CA HIS A 357 -16.29 -8.91 9.01
C HIS A 357 -14.83 -9.20 8.64
N ASP A 358 -14.54 -9.13 7.34
CA ASP A 358 -13.17 -9.19 6.81
C ASP A 358 -12.30 -8.11 7.47
N LYS A 359 -11.06 -8.46 7.80
CA LYS A 359 -10.09 -7.54 8.41
C LYS A 359 -9.81 -6.37 7.47
N PRO A 360 -10.10 -5.11 7.89
CA PRO A 360 -9.94 -3.95 7.02
C PRO A 360 -8.47 -3.58 6.83
N LEU A 361 -8.17 -2.86 5.74
CA LEU A 361 -6.85 -2.31 5.51
C LEU A 361 -6.52 -1.20 6.52
N ALA A 362 -7.51 -0.36 6.89
CA ALA A 362 -7.31 0.67 7.90
C ALA A 362 -8.42 0.69 8.96
N LEU A 363 -8.08 1.20 10.16
CA LEU A 363 -9.03 1.51 11.23
C LEU A 363 -8.68 2.88 11.85
N TYR A 364 -9.70 3.71 12.06
CA TYR A 364 -9.56 5.05 12.63
C TYR A 364 -10.40 5.17 13.90
N LEU A 365 -9.80 5.73 14.96
CA LEU A 365 -10.46 5.93 16.23
C LEU A 365 -10.23 7.36 16.73
N PHE A 366 -11.30 8.09 16.93
CA PHE A 366 -11.28 9.41 17.57
C PHE A 366 -11.76 9.29 19.00
N THR A 367 -10.86 9.50 19.95
CA THR A 367 -11.11 9.35 21.40
C THR A 367 -10.08 10.14 22.22
N ARG A 368 -10.46 10.57 23.41
CA ARG A 368 -9.54 11.00 24.47
C ARG A 368 -9.35 9.93 25.55
N SER A 369 -10.14 8.87 25.50
CA SER A 369 -10.06 7.76 26.45
C SER A 369 -8.92 6.80 26.11
N ARG A 370 -7.89 6.76 26.94
CA ARG A 370 -6.79 5.76 26.80
C ARG A 370 -7.30 4.33 26.97
N ALA A 371 -8.36 4.13 27.74
CA ALA A 371 -8.97 2.81 27.95
C ALA A 371 -9.66 2.33 26.67
N THR A 372 -10.48 3.18 26.03
CA THR A 372 -11.12 2.91 24.74
C THR A 372 -10.07 2.62 23.66
N GLY A 373 -9.01 3.45 23.58
CA GLY A 373 -7.90 3.24 22.66
C GLY A 373 -7.26 1.85 22.80
N ARG A 374 -6.90 1.46 24.02
CA ARG A 374 -6.34 0.12 24.29
C ARG A 374 -7.32 -1.00 23.99
N LYS A 375 -8.60 -0.84 24.34
CA LYS A 375 -9.65 -1.84 24.11
C LYS A 375 -9.82 -2.12 22.61
N VAL A 376 -9.92 -1.08 21.78
CA VAL A 376 -10.09 -1.21 20.32
C VAL A 376 -8.83 -1.78 19.66
N LEU A 377 -7.65 -1.22 19.95
CA LEU A 377 -6.39 -1.72 19.37
C LEU A 377 -6.06 -3.15 19.79
N GLY A 378 -6.44 -3.56 20.99
CA GLY A 378 -6.20 -4.93 21.47
C GLY A 378 -7.22 -5.96 20.97
N ALA A 379 -8.41 -5.53 20.55
CA ALA A 379 -9.50 -6.42 20.19
C ALA A 379 -9.72 -6.55 18.67
N CYS A 380 -9.37 -5.53 17.87
CA CYS A 380 -9.58 -5.52 16.42
C CYS A 380 -8.28 -5.82 15.67
N SER A 381 -8.39 -6.60 14.59
CA SER A 381 -7.28 -6.86 13.67
C SER A 381 -7.47 -6.08 12.38
N PHE A 382 -6.45 -5.30 11.96
CA PHE A 382 -6.46 -4.45 10.75
C PHE A 382 -5.04 -4.23 10.26
N GLY A 383 -4.87 -3.73 9.02
CA GLY A 383 -3.55 -3.50 8.44
C GLY A 383 -2.79 -2.37 9.14
N GLY A 384 -3.37 -1.19 9.20
CA GLY A 384 -2.81 -0.01 9.86
C GLY A 384 -3.90 0.98 10.28
N GLY A 385 -3.53 2.10 10.92
CA GLY A 385 -4.57 3.07 11.29
C GLY A 385 -4.06 4.26 12.09
N CYS A 386 -5.00 5.12 12.50
CA CYS A 386 -4.69 6.31 13.29
C CYS A 386 -5.60 6.41 14.52
N ILE A 387 -5.04 6.92 15.61
CA ILE A 387 -5.81 7.46 16.71
C ILE A 387 -5.85 8.98 16.55
N ASN A 388 -7.07 9.53 16.55
CA ASN A 388 -7.35 10.97 16.36
C ASN A 388 -6.88 11.55 15.03
N ASP A 389 -6.71 10.71 13.99
CA ASP A 389 -6.50 11.15 12.61
C ASP A 389 -7.01 10.09 11.63
N THR A 390 -6.88 10.37 10.33
CA THR A 390 -7.18 9.45 9.24
C THR A 390 -6.02 9.40 8.26
N ILE A 391 -5.88 8.34 7.50
CA ILE A 391 -4.97 8.09 6.37
C ILE A 391 -3.46 8.35 6.58
N ILE A 392 -3.04 9.27 7.44
CA ILE A 392 -1.63 9.71 7.55
C ILE A 392 -0.64 8.62 8.00
N HIS A 393 -1.11 7.47 8.49
CA HIS A 393 -0.23 6.35 8.88
C HIS A 393 0.58 5.80 7.71
N LEU A 394 0.10 5.98 6.46
CA LEU A 394 0.83 5.58 5.25
C LEU A 394 1.88 6.60 4.80
N ALA A 395 1.80 7.87 5.26
CA ALA A 395 2.63 8.96 4.78
C ALA A 395 4.04 8.98 5.43
N THR A 396 4.65 7.82 5.62
CA THR A 396 5.99 7.72 6.22
C THR A 396 6.76 6.49 5.73
N SER A 397 8.01 6.70 5.32
CA SER A 397 8.95 5.61 4.99
C SER A 397 9.52 4.88 6.23
N ARG A 398 9.03 5.20 7.45
CA ARG A 398 9.57 4.62 8.71
C ARG A 398 8.71 3.52 9.29
N MET A 399 7.47 3.39 8.82
CA MET A 399 6.55 2.32 9.21
C MET A 399 6.15 1.51 7.97
N PRO A 400 6.01 0.20 8.09
CA PRO A 400 5.46 -0.60 7.00
C PRO A 400 3.98 -0.24 6.79
N PHE A 401 3.56 -0.28 5.53
CA PHE A 401 2.16 -0.21 5.14
C PHE A 401 1.78 -1.54 4.47
N GLY A 402 0.64 -2.11 4.84
CA GLY A 402 0.14 -3.36 4.28
C GLY A 402 -1.09 -3.88 5.00
N GLY A 403 -1.82 -4.76 4.32
CA GLY A 403 -3.03 -5.38 4.80
C GLY A 403 -2.80 -6.68 5.58
N VAL A 404 -3.90 -7.25 6.10
CA VAL A 404 -3.92 -8.52 6.80
C VAL A 404 -5.16 -9.34 6.41
N GLY A 405 -4.99 -10.60 6.06
CA GLY A 405 -6.09 -11.47 5.64
C GLY A 405 -6.73 -10.99 4.33
N ALA A 406 -8.01 -10.62 4.36
CA ALA A 406 -8.73 -10.18 3.17
C ALA A 406 -8.28 -8.82 2.62
N SER A 407 -7.62 -7.98 3.43
CA SER A 407 -7.07 -6.69 3.01
C SER A 407 -5.66 -6.78 2.42
N GLY A 408 -5.00 -7.93 2.50
CA GLY A 408 -3.71 -8.13 1.86
C GLY A 408 -2.73 -9.02 2.61
N MET A 409 -1.52 -9.10 2.09
CA MET A 409 -0.38 -9.80 2.69
C MET A 409 0.92 -9.14 2.26
N GLY A 410 1.89 -9.10 3.17
CA GLY A 410 3.13 -8.36 3.01
C GLY A 410 3.00 -6.93 3.53
N GLY A 411 4.02 -6.13 3.25
CA GLY A 411 4.02 -4.71 3.59
C GLY A 411 5.26 -4.03 3.02
N TYR A 412 5.13 -2.76 2.68
CA TYR A 412 6.17 -1.99 2.01
C TYR A 412 6.33 -0.60 2.66
N HIS A 413 7.03 0.31 2.09
CA HIS A 413 7.61 1.58 2.51
C HIS A 413 8.94 1.42 3.24
N GLY A 414 9.91 2.23 2.84
CA GLY A 414 11.22 2.33 3.46
C GLY A 414 11.95 0.98 3.59
N LYS A 415 12.40 0.68 4.80
CA LYS A 415 13.11 -0.59 5.05
C LYS A 415 12.26 -1.82 4.74
N ALA A 416 10.95 -1.77 4.98
CA ALA A 416 10.06 -2.87 4.68
C ALA A 416 10.04 -3.18 3.17
N SER A 417 10.05 -2.16 2.30
CA SER A 417 10.20 -2.35 0.85
C SER A 417 11.51 -3.07 0.50
N PHE A 418 12.64 -2.63 1.08
CA PHE A 418 13.92 -3.29 0.85
C PHE A 418 13.90 -4.76 1.27
N ASP A 419 13.34 -5.04 2.45
CA ASP A 419 13.25 -6.40 2.98
C ASP A 419 12.27 -7.26 2.16
N LEU A 420 11.13 -6.71 1.71
CA LEU A 420 10.13 -7.37 0.89
C LEU A 420 10.72 -7.85 -0.45
N PHE A 421 11.52 -7.01 -1.10
CA PHE A 421 12.15 -7.29 -2.39
C PHE A 421 13.51 -7.98 -2.28
N SER A 422 13.85 -8.47 -1.08
CA SER A 422 15.10 -9.20 -0.80
C SER A 422 14.83 -10.54 -0.14
N HIS A 423 15.56 -11.56 -0.55
CA HIS A 423 15.69 -12.80 0.23
C HIS A 423 16.84 -12.67 1.23
N ARG A 424 16.60 -13.01 2.51
CA ARG A 424 17.65 -13.02 3.54
C ARG A 424 18.24 -14.41 3.72
N ARG A 425 19.48 -14.58 3.28
CA ARG A 425 20.24 -15.83 3.47
C ARG A 425 20.86 -15.87 4.83
N SER A 426 20.81 -17.02 5.49
CA SER A 426 21.56 -17.28 6.73
C SER A 426 22.89 -17.96 6.40
N ILE A 427 23.99 -17.37 6.84
CA ILE A 427 25.34 -17.81 6.53
C ILE A 427 26.13 -18.05 7.82
N VAL A 428 26.73 -19.22 7.95
CA VAL A 428 27.72 -19.52 8.97
C VAL A 428 29.09 -19.65 8.31
N LYS A 429 30.00 -18.75 8.61
CA LYS A 429 31.38 -18.81 8.16
C LYS A 429 32.23 -19.51 9.24
N LYS A 430 32.51 -20.81 9.05
CA LYS A 430 33.37 -21.61 9.91
C LYS A 430 34.83 -21.32 9.61
N TYR A 431 35.69 -21.24 10.66
CA TYR A 431 37.13 -21.15 10.48
C TYR A 431 37.75 -22.54 10.29
N ASN A 432 38.81 -22.64 9.49
CA ASN A 432 39.41 -23.91 9.08
C ASN A 432 40.55 -24.40 10.00
N TRP A 433 40.99 -23.58 10.99
CA TRP A 433 42.10 -23.91 11.86
C TRP A 433 41.73 -24.79 13.06
N ILE A 434 40.44 -24.94 13.35
CA ILE A 434 39.93 -25.80 14.41
C ILE A 434 38.59 -26.44 13.99
N ASP A 435 38.45 -27.70 14.30
CA ASP A 435 37.16 -28.40 14.23
C ASP A 435 36.96 -29.24 15.50
N LEU A 436 35.68 -29.24 16.00
CA LEU A 436 35.34 -29.97 17.21
C LEU A 436 34.81 -31.33 16.84
N PRO A 437 35.38 -32.45 17.35
CA PRO A 437 34.99 -33.81 16.96
C PRO A 437 33.61 -34.25 17.51
N ILE A 438 32.97 -33.40 18.31
CA ILE A 438 31.77 -33.71 19.07
C ILE A 438 30.57 -34.12 18.16
N ARG A 439 30.49 -33.59 16.95
CA ARG A 439 29.40 -33.81 15.97
C ARG A 439 29.61 -35.00 15.05
N TYR A 440 30.85 -35.58 15.06
CA TYR A 440 31.18 -36.68 14.16
C TYR A 440 31.05 -38.05 14.84
N GLN A 441 30.75 -39.05 14.06
CA GLN A 441 30.78 -40.43 14.55
C GLN A 441 32.22 -40.85 14.90
N PRO A 442 32.36 -41.84 15.82
CA PRO A 442 31.35 -42.57 16.61
C PRO A 442 30.72 -41.67 17.68
N TYR A 443 29.39 -41.85 17.92
CA TYR A 443 28.66 -41.13 18.96
C TYR A 443 28.88 -41.82 20.30
N THR A 444 29.66 -41.22 21.14
CA THR A 444 30.03 -41.72 22.47
C THR A 444 29.27 -41.00 23.59
N SER A 445 29.17 -41.63 24.77
CA SER A 445 28.47 -41.06 25.91
C SER A 445 28.98 -39.65 26.32
N TRP A 446 30.28 -39.42 26.30
CA TRP A 446 30.87 -38.15 26.64
C TRP A 446 30.46 -37.02 25.63
N LYS A 447 30.38 -37.37 24.34
CA LYS A 447 29.91 -36.43 23.32
C LYS A 447 28.46 -36.08 23.55
N ARG A 448 27.63 -37.06 23.94
CA ARG A 448 26.23 -36.83 24.28
C ARG A 448 26.09 -35.91 25.47
N THR A 449 26.82 -36.13 26.56
CA THR A 449 26.81 -35.28 27.77
C THR A 449 27.16 -33.81 27.42
N LEU A 450 28.22 -33.62 26.59
CA LEU A 450 28.59 -32.29 26.15
C LEU A 450 27.49 -31.63 25.29
N LEU A 451 26.84 -32.34 24.37
CA LEU A 451 25.74 -31.81 23.57
C LEU A 451 24.57 -31.44 24.45
N GLU A 452 24.19 -32.26 25.43
CA GLU A 452 23.12 -31.95 26.40
C GLU A 452 23.46 -30.71 27.25
N LEU A 453 24.72 -30.42 27.50
CA LEU A 453 25.14 -29.20 28.18
C LEU A 453 25.03 -27.94 27.29
N PHE A 454 25.40 -28.05 26.00
CA PHE A 454 25.47 -26.90 25.09
C PHE A 454 24.13 -26.59 24.36
N LEU A 455 23.19 -27.54 24.32
CA LEU A 455 21.90 -27.39 23.66
C LEU A 455 20.72 -27.10 24.63
N ARG A 456 21.02 -26.76 25.87
CA ARG A 456 20.04 -26.34 26.88
C ARG A 456 19.65 -24.88 26.77
#